data_8e4b840662a5ac2b98ed52f4b0aef2dc
#
_entry.id   8e4b840662a5ac2b98ed52f4b0aef2dc
#
_cell.length_a   1.000
_cell.length_b   1.000
_cell.length_c   1.000
_cell.angle_alpha   90.00
_cell.angle_beta   90.00
_cell.angle_gamma   90.00
#
_symmetry.space_group_name_H-M   'P 1'
#
loop_
_entity.id
_entity.type
_entity.pdbx_description
1 polymer ?
#
loop_
_entity_poly.entity_id
_entity_poly.type
_entity_poly.pdbx_seq_one_letter_code
_entity_poly.pdbx_strand_id
1 'polypeptide(L)'
;MATRAVRYAVIDAFTDTAFKGNPAAICFLEDGHQVDNEWMQSVAKEFNISVTAFLTRAVSGDNPRFNLRWFTPVAELNLCGNATLAAAHFLLSYGLVKCDVIEFATKSGILTATKVYGIKQSTLFNVKDKNFIKYSGEKESFSIELNFPVCKAVKCNPGEIPSIPETLNGASVINVTKRSLTDDLIVEVASGLDVVNLKPTFDEIRNCAGTGVIVTGPAPPGSGYDIFSRFFCPKLGVDEDPVCGSAHCALAPYWSKKLGKNNLIAYMASPRGGRLDLTLDENAERVHIRGKAVVVMEGSLLA
;
A
#
# COMPACT_ATOMS: atom_id res chain seq x y z
N MET A 1 -0.54 -35.68 12.00
CA MET A 1 -1.33 -34.68 12.75
C MET A 1 -2.28 -34.05 11.72
N ALA A 2 -3.57 -33.86 12.04
CA ALA A 2 -4.48 -33.17 11.12
C ALA A 2 -3.98 -31.72 10.97
N THR A 3 -3.65 -31.31 9.75
CA THR A 3 -3.29 -29.94 9.44
C THR A 3 -4.49 -29.05 9.72
N ARG A 4 -4.34 -28.14 10.67
CA ARG A 4 -5.42 -27.19 11.03
C ARG A 4 -5.51 -26.14 9.91
N ALA A 5 -6.67 -26.04 9.28
CA ALA A 5 -6.89 -25.09 8.19
C ALA A 5 -6.62 -23.64 8.63
N VAL A 6 -5.85 -22.89 7.84
CA VAL A 6 -5.55 -21.48 8.09
C VAL A 6 -6.54 -20.62 7.31
N ARG A 7 -7.32 -19.80 8.02
CA ARG A 7 -8.23 -18.85 7.40
C ARG A 7 -7.46 -17.74 6.67
N TYR A 8 -7.89 -17.43 5.44
CA TYR A 8 -7.34 -16.30 4.69
C TYR A 8 -8.43 -15.46 4.03
N ALA A 9 -8.08 -14.23 3.71
CA ALA A 9 -8.83 -13.38 2.78
C ALA A 9 -7.87 -12.64 1.85
N VAL A 10 -8.28 -12.41 0.60
CA VAL A 10 -7.59 -11.48 -0.30
C VAL A 10 -8.36 -10.16 -0.26
N ILE A 11 -7.64 -9.08 -0.01
CA ILE A 11 -8.18 -7.75 0.24
C ILE A 11 -7.46 -6.76 -0.67
N ASP A 12 -8.24 -6.04 -1.46
CA ASP A 12 -7.75 -4.93 -2.27
C ASP A 12 -7.65 -3.67 -1.38
N ALA A 13 -6.43 -3.20 -1.14
CA ALA A 13 -6.13 -2.03 -0.33
C ALA A 13 -6.05 -0.75 -1.17
N PHE A 14 -6.34 0.41 -0.54
CA PHE A 14 -6.36 1.73 -1.15
C PHE A 14 -7.43 1.91 -2.24
N THR A 15 -8.54 1.22 -2.10
CA THR A 15 -9.69 1.30 -3.00
C THR A 15 -10.99 0.97 -2.24
N ASP A 16 -12.11 1.43 -2.76
CA ASP A 16 -13.46 0.99 -2.36
C ASP A 16 -14.15 0.14 -3.45
N THR A 17 -13.41 -0.17 -4.51
CA THR A 17 -13.91 -0.91 -5.67
C THR A 17 -13.12 -2.20 -5.83
N ALA A 18 -13.81 -3.34 -5.88
CA ALA A 18 -13.19 -4.65 -6.09
C ALA A 18 -12.35 -4.70 -7.38
N PHE A 19 -11.24 -5.43 -7.32
CA PHE A 19 -10.28 -5.62 -8.42
C PHE A 19 -9.51 -4.35 -8.81
N LYS A 20 -9.54 -3.33 -7.97
CA LYS A 20 -8.71 -2.13 -8.00
C LYS A 20 -7.76 -2.10 -6.80
N GLY A 21 -6.97 -1.03 -6.65
CA GLY A 21 -6.03 -0.92 -5.54
C GLY A 21 -4.93 -1.98 -5.56
N ASN A 22 -4.38 -2.31 -4.41
CA ASN A 22 -3.28 -3.27 -4.26
C ASN A 22 -3.73 -4.51 -3.48
N PRO A 23 -3.76 -5.69 -4.11
CA PRO A 23 -4.20 -6.91 -3.45
C PRO A 23 -3.18 -7.42 -2.44
N ALA A 24 -3.67 -7.87 -1.28
CA ALA A 24 -2.88 -8.59 -0.29
C ALA A 24 -3.66 -9.82 0.22
N ALA A 25 -3.00 -10.97 0.32
CA ALA A 25 -3.55 -12.12 1.02
C ALA A 25 -3.23 -12.00 2.51
N ILE A 26 -4.25 -12.10 3.35
CA ILE A 26 -4.12 -12.03 4.81
C ILE A 26 -4.42 -13.41 5.38
N CYS A 27 -3.40 -14.06 5.94
CA CYS A 27 -3.49 -15.37 6.59
C CYS A 27 -3.50 -15.18 8.11
N PHE A 28 -4.55 -15.61 8.78
CA PHE A 28 -4.66 -15.52 10.23
C PHE A 28 -4.29 -16.85 10.87
N LEU A 29 -3.14 -16.86 11.52
CA LEU A 29 -2.61 -17.99 12.26
C LEU A 29 -3.14 -17.95 13.70
N GLU A 30 -4.15 -18.75 13.97
CA GLU A 30 -4.71 -18.90 15.33
C GLU A 30 -3.69 -19.58 16.25
N ASP A 31 -3.92 -19.47 17.56
CA ASP A 31 -3.05 -20.07 18.57
C ASP A 31 -2.87 -21.58 18.32
N GLY A 32 -1.62 -22.03 18.37
CA GLY A 32 -1.24 -23.43 18.12
C GLY A 32 -0.80 -23.74 16.68
N HIS A 33 -0.88 -22.80 15.73
CA HIS A 33 -0.21 -22.96 14.43
C HIS A 33 1.29 -22.75 14.63
N GLN A 34 2.08 -23.79 14.40
CA GLN A 34 3.52 -23.71 14.34
C GLN A 34 3.95 -23.76 12.87
N VAL A 35 4.26 -22.59 12.31
CA VAL A 35 4.71 -22.44 10.94
C VAL A 35 6.06 -21.74 10.92
N ASP A 36 6.95 -22.18 10.04
CA ASP A 36 8.28 -21.59 9.87
C ASP A 36 8.32 -20.60 8.69
N ASN A 37 9.51 -20.05 8.46
CA ASN A 37 9.71 -19.10 7.39
C ASN A 37 9.55 -19.71 6.00
N GLU A 38 9.94 -20.98 5.84
CA GLU A 38 9.85 -21.70 4.56
C GLU A 38 8.40 -21.94 4.18
N TRP A 39 7.56 -22.29 5.14
CA TRP A 39 6.14 -22.44 4.94
C TRP A 39 5.48 -21.12 4.53
N MET A 40 5.76 -20.00 5.26
CA MET A 40 5.21 -18.69 4.94
C MET A 40 5.63 -18.23 3.54
N GLN A 41 6.90 -18.45 3.17
CA GLN A 41 7.42 -18.12 1.85
C GLN A 41 6.76 -18.99 0.76
N SER A 42 6.51 -20.26 1.03
CA SER A 42 5.85 -21.17 0.10
C SER A 42 4.40 -20.78 -0.15
N VAL A 43 3.67 -20.42 0.91
CA VAL A 43 2.30 -19.87 0.79
C VAL A 43 2.27 -18.58 -0.01
N ALA A 44 3.25 -17.67 0.21
CA ALA A 44 3.34 -16.44 -0.57
C ALA A 44 3.61 -16.70 -2.06
N LYS A 45 4.41 -17.72 -2.39
CA LYS A 45 4.65 -18.16 -3.78
C LYS A 45 3.38 -18.74 -4.41
N GLU A 46 2.60 -19.53 -3.64
CA GLU A 46 1.37 -20.15 -4.10
C GLU A 46 0.29 -19.12 -4.42
N PHE A 47 0.11 -18.11 -3.56
CA PHE A 47 -0.79 -16.99 -3.85
C PHE A 47 -0.35 -16.17 -5.07
N ASN A 48 0.96 -16.01 -5.26
CA ASN A 48 1.57 -15.30 -6.39
C ASN A 48 0.94 -13.92 -6.67
N ILE A 49 0.64 -13.18 -5.61
CA ILE A 49 0.16 -11.79 -5.67
C ILE A 49 1.19 -10.86 -5.04
N SER A 50 0.94 -9.55 -5.05
CA SER A 50 1.90 -8.52 -4.57
C SER A 50 2.50 -8.85 -3.22
N VAL A 51 1.68 -9.29 -2.25
CA VAL A 51 2.13 -9.63 -0.90
C VAL A 51 1.15 -10.55 -0.19
N THR A 52 1.71 -11.46 0.62
CA THR A 52 0.97 -12.26 1.59
C THR A 52 1.40 -11.85 3.00
N ALA A 53 0.45 -11.56 3.86
CA ALA A 53 0.67 -11.17 5.24
C ALA A 53 0.21 -12.28 6.19
N PHE A 54 1.02 -12.53 7.22
CA PHE A 54 0.72 -13.51 8.26
C PHE A 54 0.50 -12.78 9.59
N LEU A 55 -0.67 -13.00 10.17
CA LEU A 55 -1.08 -12.45 11.45
C LEU A 55 -1.09 -13.54 12.53
N THR A 56 -0.47 -13.25 13.68
CA THR A 56 -0.63 -14.02 14.92
C THR A 56 -1.01 -13.07 16.05
N ARG A 57 -1.76 -13.57 17.05
CA ARG A 57 -2.02 -12.78 18.26
C ARG A 57 -0.70 -12.54 19.00
N ALA A 58 -0.54 -11.35 19.56
CA ALA A 58 0.57 -11.00 20.44
C ALA A 58 0.04 -10.59 21.80
N VAL A 59 0.94 -10.58 22.81
CA VAL A 59 0.59 -10.04 24.13
C VAL A 59 0.25 -8.56 23.93
N SER A 60 -0.98 -8.18 24.30
CA SER A 60 -1.48 -6.82 24.17
C SER A 60 -1.24 -6.01 25.43
N GLY A 61 -1.03 -4.69 25.23
CA GLY A 61 -1.17 -3.68 26.27
C GLY A 61 -2.58 -3.08 26.24
N ASP A 62 -2.66 -1.75 26.15
CA ASP A 62 -3.94 -1.03 26.11
C ASP A 62 -4.75 -1.29 24.81
N ASN A 63 -4.04 -1.56 23.70
CA ASN A 63 -4.64 -1.88 22.42
C ASN A 63 -4.38 -3.34 22.03
N PRO A 64 -5.29 -3.98 21.26
CA PRO A 64 -5.04 -5.30 20.71
C PRO A 64 -3.82 -5.28 19.80
N ARG A 65 -2.90 -6.20 20.06
CA ARG A 65 -1.64 -6.30 19.33
C ARG A 65 -1.56 -7.63 18.59
N PHE A 66 -1.02 -7.55 17.36
CA PHE A 66 -0.76 -8.70 16.51
C PHE A 66 0.68 -8.64 16.01
N ASN A 67 1.34 -9.79 15.90
CA ASN A 67 2.54 -9.88 15.09
C ASN A 67 2.12 -9.88 13.62
N LEU A 68 2.83 -9.14 12.79
CA LEU A 68 2.55 -9.01 11.38
C LEU A 68 3.83 -9.14 10.56
N ARG A 69 3.82 -10.08 9.63
CA ARG A 69 4.93 -10.36 8.72
C ARG A 69 4.43 -10.36 7.28
N TRP A 70 5.24 -9.88 6.36
CA TRP A 70 4.89 -9.71 4.95
C TRP A 70 5.88 -10.43 4.05
N PHE A 71 5.36 -11.15 3.08
CA PHE A 71 6.14 -11.90 2.11
C PHE A 71 5.66 -11.58 0.69
N THR A 72 6.59 -11.18 -0.18
CA THR A 72 6.39 -11.26 -1.62
C THR A 72 6.59 -12.70 -2.07
N PRO A 73 6.30 -13.06 -3.33
CA PRO A 73 6.66 -14.39 -3.85
C PRO A 73 8.15 -14.74 -3.74
N VAL A 74 9.04 -13.75 -3.56
CA VAL A 74 10.49 -13.98 -3.56
C VAL A 74 11.18 -13.74 -2.21
N ALA A 75 10.64 -12.86 -1.35
CA ALA A 75 11.30 -12.49 -0.09
C ALA A 75 10.34 -11.92 0.97
N GLU A 76 10.79 -11.98 2.23
CA GLU A 76 10.14 -11.25 3.33
C GLU A 76 10.49 -9.78 3.30
N LEU A 77 9.50 -8.92 3.54
CA LEU A 77 9.64 -7.46 3.58
C LEU A 77 9.77 -6.94 5.01
N ASN A 78 10.48 -5.81 5.15
CA ASN A 78 10.60 -5.11 6.44
C ASN A 78 9.40 -4.17 6.71
N LEU A 79 8.79 -3.61 5.67
CA LEU A 79 7.65 -2.70 5.75
C LEU A 79 6.75 -2.85 4.52
N CYS A 80 5.43 -2.94 4.74
CA CYS A 80 4.45 -3.03 3.66
C CYS A 80 3.14 -2.33 4.03
N GLY A 81 2.85 -1.19 3.37
CA GLY A 81 1.69 -0.36 3.69
C GLY A 81 0.35 -0.97 3.30
N ASN A 82 0.23 -1.46 2.05
CA ASN A 82 -1.02 -2.04 1.55
C ASN A 82 -1.44 -3.28 2.36
N ALA A 83 -0.49 -4.16 2.69
CA ALA A 83 -0.78 -5.35 3.48
C ALA A 83 -1.07 -5.04 4.95
N THR A 84 -0.48 -3.99 5.53
CA THR A 84 -0.84 -3.51 6.87
C THR A 84 -2.27 -2.96 6.90
N LEU A 85 -2.66 -2.18 5.89
CA LEU A 85 -4.02 -1.68 5.74
C LEU A 85 -5.01 -2.82 5.55
N ALA A 86 -4.69 -3.79 4.68
CA ALA A 86 -5.50 -4.98 4.45
C ALA A 86 -5.63 -5.84 5.71
N ALA A 87 -4.55 -6.00 6.50
CA ALA A 87 -4.55 -6.74 7.77
C ALA A 87 -5.49 -6.08 8.81
N ALA A 88 -5.42 -4.75 8.94
CA ALA A 88 -6.33 -4.01 9.81
C ALA A 88 -7.78 -4.14 9.33
N HIS A 89 -8.03 -4.03 8.02
CA HIS A 89 -9.36 -4.23 7.45
C HIS A 89 -9.90 -5.64 7.73
N PHE A 90 -9.06 -6.66 7.59
CA PHE A 90 -9.40 -8.04 7.93
C PHE A 90 -9.87 -8.15 9.39
N LEU A 91 -9.05 -7.70 10.33
CA LEU A 91 -9.35 -7.80 11.77
C LEU A 91 -10.65 -7.08 12.15
N LEU A 92 -10.88 -5.89 11.59
CA LEU A 92 -12.08 -5.09 11.83
C LEU A 92 -13.32 -5.67 11.17
N SER A 93 -13.24 -6.08 9.90
CA SER A 93 -14.36 -6.57 9.11
C SER A 93 -14.88 -7.92 9.58
N TYR A 94 -13.99 -8.77 10.11
CA TYR A 94 -14.36 -10.07 10.66
C TYR A 94 -14.66 -10.04 12.16
N GLY A 95 -14.68 -8.85 12.80
CA GLY A 95 -15.02 -8.68 14.21
C GLY A 95 -14.01 -9.31 15.16
N LEU A 96 -12.76 -9.51 14.72
CA LEU A 96 -11.69 -10.07 15.54
C LEU A 96 -11.15 -9.06 16.56
N VAL A 97 -11.42 -7.78 16.33
CA VAL A 97 -11.17 -6.66 17.25
C VAL A 97 -12.40 -5.77 17.33
N LYS A 98 -12.60 -5.13 18.49
CA LYS A 98 -13.76 -4.26 18.76
C LYS A 98 -13.38 -2.79 18.99
N CYS A 99 -12.07 -2.47 19.00
CA CYS A 99 -11.55 -1.12 19.17
C CYS A 99 -11.12 -0.53 17.84
N ASP A 100 -10.98 0.79 17.82
CA ASP A 100 -10.61 1.52 16.60
C ASP A 100 -9.11 1.51 16.34
N VAL A 101 -8.27 1.27 17.34
CA VAL A 101 -6.81 1.26 17.23
C VAL A 101 -6.28 -0.16 17.35
N ILE A 102 -5.45 -0.57 16.38
CA ILE A 102 -4.78 -1.87 16.34
C ILE A 102 -3.28 -1.62 16.28
N GLU A 103 -2.52 -2.38 17.04
CA GLU A 103 -1.06 -2.36 17.00
C GLU A 103 -0.52 -3.61 16.29
N PHE A 104 0.46 -3.39 15.43
CA PHE A 104 1.20 -4.46 14.75
C PHE A 104 2.66 -4.46 15.16
N ALA A 105 3.10 -5.53 15.80
CA ALA A 105 4.51 -5.79 16.07
C ALA A 105 5.15 -6.35 14.80
N THR A 106 6.12 -5.62 14.25
CA THR A 106 6.77 -5.91 12.97
C THR A 106 8.28 -5.83 13.07
N LYS A 107 9.01 -6.24 12.03
CA LYS A 107 10.46 -6.03 11.94
C LYS A 107 10.88 -4.56 11.96
N SER A 108 9.97 -3.65 11.59
CA SER A 108 10.21 -2.19 11.62
C SER A 108 9.69 -1.53 12.91
N GLY A 109 9.43 -2.30 13.97
CA GLY A 109 8.86 -1.83 15.22
C GLY A 109 7.33 -1.92 15.26
N ILE A 110 6.73 -1.17 16.17
CA ILE A 110 5.28 -1.12 16.33
C ILE A 110 4.69 -0.15 15.32
N LEU A 111 3.76 -0.64 14.51
CA LEU A 111 2.93 0.16 13.61
C LEU A 111 1.52 0.23 14.17
N THR A 112 0.83 1.35 13.95
CA THR A 112 -0.57 1.51 14.35
C THR A 112 -1.46 1.69 13.14
N ALA A 113 -2.63 1.06 13.20
CA ALA A 113 -3.72 1.28 12.26
C ALA A 113 -4.96 1.71 13.03
N THR A 114 -5.56 2.81 12.60
CA THR A 114 -6.74 3.39 13.24
C THR A 114 -7.93 3.34 12.29
N LYS A 115 -9.06 2.80 12.76
CA LYS A 115 -10.33 2.88 12.05
C LYS A 115 -10.84 4.31 12.05
N VAL A 116 -11.15 4.84 10.88
CA VAL A 116 -11.69 6.19 10.70
C VAL A 116 -13.06 6.09 10.05
N TYR A 117 -14.08 6.57 10.75
CA TYR A 117 -15.44 6.60 10.23
C TYR A 117 -15.58 7.71 9.18
N GLY A 118 -16.20 7.39 8.04
CA GLY A 118 -16.50 8.37 7.01
C GLY A 118 -17.54 9.37 7.53
N ILE A 119 -17.35 10.67 7.24
CA ILE A 119 -18.43 11.65 7.37
C ILE A 119 -19.52 11.18 6.39
N LYS A 120 -20.73 10.94 6.87
CA LYS A 120 -21.89 10.62 6.02
C LYS A 120 -22.09 11.82 5.07
N GLN A 121 -21.53 11.74 3.86
CA GLN A 121 -22.01 12.58 2.77
C GLN A 121 -23.39 12.05 2.38
N SER A 122 -24.42 12.80 2.77
CA SER A 122 -25.76 12.65 2.22
C SER A 122 -25.74 13.06 0.75
N THR A 123 -25.33 12.19 -0.13
CA THR A 123 -25.52 12.33 -1.57
C THR A 123 -26.61 11.37 -2.00
N LEU A 124 -27.80 11.93 -2.12
CA LEU A 124 -28.89 11.38 -2.90
C LEU A 124 -28.42 11.17 -4.37
N PHE A 125 -28.04 9.96 -4.70
CA PHE A 125 -28.08 9.48 -6.08
C PHE A 125 -28.86 8.17 -6.09
N ASN A 126 -30.13 8.27 -6.52
CA ASN A 126 -30.97 7.16 -6.91
C ASN A 126 -30.35 6.51 -8.16
N VAL A 127 -29.73 5.36 -8.01
CA VAL A 127 -29.56 4.43 -9.13
C VAL A 127 -30.40 3.18 -8.83
N LYS A 128 -31.51 3.10 -9.52
CA LYS A 128 -32.31 1.88 -9.61
C LYS A 128 -31.58 0.94 -10.57
N ASP A 129 -30.82 0.00 -10.04
CA ASP A 129 -30.49 -1.24 -10.73
C ASP A 129 -30.65 -2.41 -9.78
N LYS A 130 -31.75 -3.13 -10.01
CA LYS A 130 -32.09 -4.37 -9.33
C LYS A 130 -31.40 -5.49 -10.10
N ASN A 131 -30.32 -6.04 -9.60
CA ASN A 131 -29.89 -7.45 -9.76
C ASN A 131 -28.42 -7.64 -9.29
N PHE A 132 -28.16 -7.41 -8.01
CA PHE A 132 -27.01 -7.98 -7.34
C PHE A 132 -27.46 -8.59 -6.02
N ILE A 133 -26.96 -9.80 -5.75
CA ILE A 133 -27.21 -10.53 -4.51
C ILE A 133 -26.83 -9.62 -3.35
N LYS A 134 -27.82 -9.13 -2.59
CA LYS A 134 -27.62 -8.39 -1.36
C LYS A 134 -27.00 -9.35 -0.34
N TYR A 135 -25.69 -9.20 -0.09
CA TYR A 135 -25.16 -9.55 1.22
C TYR A 135 -25.76 -8.56 2.21
N SER A 136 -26.74 -9.04 2.98
CA SER A 136 -27.49 -8.28 3.97
C SER A 136 -26.57 -7.84 5.10
N GLY A 137 -26.30 -6.57 5.18
CA GLY A 137 -25.66 -5.84 6.24
C GLY A 137 -25.10 -4.53 5.67
N GLU A 138 -25.71 -3.40 5.99
CA GLU A 138 -25.08 -2.10 5.80
C GLU A 138 -23.81 -2.07 6.66
N LYS A 139 -22.69 -2.58 6.12
CA LYS A 139 -21.37 -2.39 6.75
C LYS A 139 -21.05 -0.91 6.60
N GLU A 140 -21.02 -0.19 7.73
CA GLU A 140 -20.55 1.18 7.76
C GLU A 140 -19.23 1.27 7.00
N SER A 141 -19.20 2.07 5.94
CA SER A 141 -18.00 2.32 5.17
C SER A 141 -17.01 3.05 6.08
N PHE A 142 -15.87 2.46 6.33
CA PHE A 142 -14.78 3.06 7.10
C PHE A 142 -13.50 3.10 6.28
N SER A 143 -12.61 3.99 6.66
CA SER A 143 -11.23 4.04 6.18
C SER A 143 -10.29 3.57 7.28
N ILE A 144 -9.08 3.24 6.91
CA ILE A 144 -8.01 2.91 7.85
C ILE A 144 -6.89 3.92 7.67
N GLU A 145 -6.43 4.48 8.77
CA GLU A 145 -5.28 5.37 8.82
C GLU A 145 -4.08 4.63 9.41
N LEU A 146 -2.99 4.62 8.66
CA LEU A 146 -1.70 4.06 9.07
C LEU A 146 -0.79 5.20 9.49
N ASN A 147 -0.06 5.03 10.59
CA ASN A 147 0.92 5.98 11.06
C ASN A 147 2.34 5.44 10.80
N PHE A 148 3.02 5.99 9.79
CA PHE A 148 4.34 5.55 9.34
C PHE A 148 5.42 6.63 9.54
N PRO A 149 6.70 6.22 9.69
CA PRO A 149 7.79 7.19 9.74
C PRO A 149 7.98 7.87 8.38
N VAL A 150 8.38 9.14 8.42
CA VAL A 150 8.85 9.87 7.24
C VAL A 150 10.08 9.15 6.67
N CYS A 151 10.13 8.99 5.36
CA CYS A 151 11.34 8.61 4.62
C CYS A 151 11.84 9.85 3.87
N LYS A 152 13.08 10.29 4.15
CA LYS A 152 13.62 11.50 3.52
C LYS A 152 14.00 11.23 2.05
N ALA A 153 13.64 12.15 1.17
CA ALA A 153 14.18 12.21 -0.18
C ALA A 153 15.50 12.96 -0.14
N VAL A 154 16.57 12.35 -0.63
CA VAL A 154 17.92 12.91 -0.64
C VAL A 154 18.41 13.07 -2.09
N LYS A 155 19.39 13.95 -2.29
CA LYS A 155 19.96 14.18 -3.63
C LYS A 155 20.63 12.91 -4.14
N CYS A 156 20.48 12.64 -5.45
CA CYS A 156 21.29 11.65 -6.17
C CYS A 156 22.64 12.24 -6.55
N ASN A 157 23.68 11.38 -6.59
CA ASN A 157 24.90 11.71 -7.29
C ASN A 157 24.63 11.66 -8.81
N PRO A 158 25.39 12.42 -9.64
CA PRO A 158 25.18 12.43 -11.09
C PRO A 158 25.18 11.04 -11.76
N GLY A 159 26.01 10.11 -11.26
CA GLY A 159 26.07 8.74 -11.76
C GLY A 159 24.91 7.83 -11.35
N GLU A 160 24.05 8.27 -10.42
CA GLU A 160 22.86 7.55 -9.99
C GLU A 160 21.59 7.98 -10.75
N ILE A 161 21.68 9.06 -11.54
CA ILE A 161 20.54 9.55 -12.33
C ILE A 161 20.23 8.54 -13.43
N PRO A 162 18.99 8.00 -13.46
CA PRO A 162 18.65 6.93 -14.39
C PRO A 162 18.58 7.43 -15.85
N SER A 163 19.02 6.57 -16.77
CA SER A 163 18.75 6.74 -18.19
C SER A 163 17.60 5.80 -18.57
N ILE A 164 16.39 6.33 -18.58
CA ILE A 164 15.14 5.58 -18.84
C ILE A 164 14.28 6.26 -19.92
N PRO A 165 14.86 6.59 -21.10
CA PRO A 165 14.16 7.39 -22.12
C PRO A 165 12.92 6.70 -22.69
N GLU A 166 12.94 5.38 -22.86
CA GLU A 166 11.80 4.63 -23.38
C GLU A 166 10.69 4.56 -22.33
N THR A 167 11.04 4.29 -21.07
CA THR A 167 10.08 4.28 -19.94
C THR A 167 9.38 5.62 -19.78
N LEU A 168 10.13 6.72 -19.88
CA LEU A 168 9.57 8.07 -19.74
C LEU A 168 8.70 8.49 -20.94
N ASN A 169 8.83 7.84 -22.09
CA ASN A 169 7.99 8.11 -23.27
C ASN A 169 7.96 9.60 -23.66
N GLY A 170 9.10 10.28 -23.55
CA GLY A 170 9.25 11.72 -23.88
C GLY A 170 8.85 12.68 -22.75
N ALA A 171 8.48 12.19 -21.57
CA ALA A 171 8.20 13.03 -20.41
C ALA A 171 9.44 13.84 -19.98
N SER A 172 9.22 15.11 -19.64
CA SER A 172 10.29 15.99 -19.17
C SER A 172 10.57 15.74 -17.69
N VAL A 173 11.81 15.35 -17.38
CA VAL A 173 12.29 15.19 -16.00
C VAL A 173 12.56 16.56 -15.40
N ILE A 174 11.91 16.84 -14.26
CA ILE A 174 12.06 18.07 -13.49
C ILE A 174 13.12 17.92 -12.41
N ASN A 175 13.13 16.75 -11.72
CA ASN A 175 14.05 16.50 -10.63
C ASN A 175 14.22 15.00 -10.42
N VAL A 176 15.41 14.60 -9.92
CA VAL A 176 15.68 13.23 -9.48
C VAL A 176 16.27 13.25 -8.08
N THR A 177 15.66 12.50 -7.20
CA THR A 177 16.11 12.26 -5.82
C THR A 177 16.03 10.76 -5.53
N LYS A 178 16.48 10.34 -4.36
CA LYS A 178 16.33 8.96 -3.91
C LYS A 178 15.84 8.87 -2.47
N ARG A 179 15.21 7.77 -2.12
CA ARG A 179 14.81 7.47 -0.76
C ARG A 179 16.02 7.13 0.09
N SER A 180 16.11 7.75 1.28
CA SER A 180 17.26 7.57 2.17
C SER A 180 17.44 6.15 2.74
N LEU A 181 16.38 5.33 2.76
CA LEU A 181 16.39 4.01 3.39
C LEU A 181 16.56 2.85 2.40
N THR A 182 16.13 3.01 1.16
CA THR A 182 16.06 1.93 0.16
C THR A 182 16.79 2.26 -1.13
N ASP A 183 17.31 3.48 -1.25
CA ASP A 183 17.92 4.04 -2.46
C ASP A 183 17.02 4.01 -3.71
N ASP A 184 15.71 3.76 -3.55
CA ASP A 184 14.76 3.85 -4.66
C ASP A 184 14.75 5.26 -5.23
N LEU A 185 14.81 5.36 -6.54
CA LEU A 185 14.82 6.64 -7.22
C LEU A 185 13.43 7.27 -7.23
N ILE A 186 13.36 8.57 -7.05
CA ILE A 186 12.17 9.40 -7.21
C ILE A 186 12.42 10.34 -8.39
N VAL A 187 11.75 10.08 -9.50
CA VAL A 187 11.81 10.86 -10.73
C VAL A 187 10.56 11.73 -10.81
N GLU A 188 10.73 13.04 -10.67
CA GLU A 188 9.65 13.99 -10.89
C GLU A 188 9.56 14.36 -12.36
N VAL A 189 8.36 14.24 -12.94
CA VAL A 189 8.03 14.63 -14.30
C VAL A 189 7.10 15.84 -14.30
N ALA A 190 6.98 16.51 -15.46
CA ALA A 190 6.30 17.79 -15.57
C ALA A 190 4.79 17.72 -15.29
N SER A 191 4.14 16.59 -15.53
CA SER A 191 2.71 16.47 -15.32
C SER A 191 2.27 15.07 -14.87
N GLY A 192 1.10 14.97 -14.24
CA GLY A 192 0.47 13.71 -13.90
C GLY A 192 0.00 12.93 -15.14
N LEU A 193 -0.25 13.60 -16.27
CA LEU A 193 -0.54 12.91 -17.53
C LEU A 193 0.69 12.19 -18.06
N ASP A 194 1.90 12.76 -17.87
CA ASP A 194 3.14 12.07 -18.18
C ASP A 194 3.27 10.79 -17.35
N VAL A 195 2.93 10.84 -16.04
CA VAL A 195 2.92 9.66 -15.16
C VAL A 195 1.96 8.58 -15.68
N VAL A 196 0.75 8.95 -16.10
CA VAL A 196 -0.25 8.02 -16.66
C VAL A 196 0.26 7.36 -17.95
N ASN A 197 0.91 8.14 -18.82
CA ASN A 197 1.30 7.71 -20.16
C ASN A 197 2.65 6.98 -20.21
N LEU A 198 3.30 6.74 -19.05
CA LEU A 198 4.55 5.99 -18.99
C LEU A 198 4.42 4.61 -19.65
N LYS A 199 5.46 4.22 -20.36
CA LYS A 199 5.63 2.90 -20.97
C LYS A 199 6.82 2.20 -20.31
N PRO A 200 6.64 1.52 -19.16
CA PRO A 200 7.77 0.97 -18.42
C PRO A 200 8.53 -0.05 -19.26
N THR A 201 9.83 0.19 -19.42
CA THR A 201 10.80 -0.74 -19.99
C THR A 201 11.59 -1.31 -18.81
N PHE A 202 11.19 -2.49 -18.34
CA PHE A 202 11.70 -3.05 -17.09
C PHE A 202 13.20 -3.31 -17.11
N ASP A 203 13.81 -3.56 -18.27
CA ASP A 203 15.27 -3.72 -18.39
C ASP A 203 16.01 -2.41 -18.10
N GLU A 204 15.49 -1.25 -18.55
CA GLU A 204 16.04 0.06 -18.15
C GLU A 204 15.95 0.22 -16.62
N ILE A 205 14.79 -0.11 -16.02
CA ILE A 205 14.55 0.05 -14.60
C ILE A 205 15.42 -0.90 -13.77
N ARG A 206 15.67 -2.13 -14.23
CA ARG A 206 16.59 -3.07 -13.56
C ARG A 206 18.03 -2.55 -13.51
N ASN A 207 18.43 -1.71 -14.43
CA ASN A 207 19.76 -1.10 -14.47
C ASN A 207 19.88 0.17 -13.59
N CYS A 208 18.78 0.70 -13.07
CA CYS A 208 18.81 1.86 -12.16
C CYS A 208 19.38 1.49 -10.79
N ALA A 209 19.85 2.50 -10.05
CA ALA A 209 20.21 2.35 -8.64
C ALA A 209 18.98 2.00 -7.77
N GLY A 210 19.22 1.48 -6.57
CA GLY A 210 18.15 1.10 -5.63
C GLY A 210 17.37 -0.14 -6.04
N THR A 211 16.22 -0.36 -5.43
CA THR A 211 15.35 -1.50 -5.69
C THR A 211 14.26 -1.21 -6.71
N GLY A 212 13.95 0.08 -6.94
CA GLY A 212 12.94 0.50 -7.90
C GLY A 212 12.97 1.99 -8.23
N VAL A 213 12.05 2.39 -9.10
CA VAL A 213 11.90 3.76 -9.58
C VAL A 213 10.46 4.24 -9.34
N ILE A 214 10.33 5.29 -8.57
CA ILE A 214 9.07 6.00 -8.35
C ILE A 214 9.03 7.15 -9.34
N VAL A 215 8.04 7.20 -10.22
CA VAL A 215 7.81 8.36 -11.09
C VAL A 215 6.59 9.12 -10.57
N THR A 216 6.72 10.44 -10.42
CA THR A 216 5.67 11.28 -9.82
C THR A 216 5.56 12.62 -10.53
N GLY A 217 4.37 13.21 -10.51
CA GLY A 217 4.10 14.53 -11.08
C GLY A 217 2.86 15.17 -10.46
N PRO A 218 2.66 16.50 -10.64
CA PRO A 218 1.46 17.18 -10.19
C PRO A 218 0.22 16.60 -10.89
N ALA A 219 -0.84 16.35 -10.14
CA ALA A 219 -2.07 15.79 -10.72
C ALA A 219 -2.70 16.76 -11.75
N PRO A 220 -3.43 16.24 -12.75
CA PRO A 220 -4.14 17.10 -13.69
C PRO A 220 -5.13 18.01 -12.99
N PRO A 221 -5.25 19.29 -13.41
CA PRO A 221 -6.25 20.21 -12.86
C PRO A 221 -7.66 19.63 -12.93
N GLY A 222 -8.43 19.77 -11.85
CA GLY A 222 -9.80 19.27 -11.77
C GLY A 222 -9.92 17.76 -11.52
N SER A 223 -8.83 17.01 -11.40
CA SER A 223 -8.84 15.56 -11.10
C SER A 223 -9.29 15.24 -9.68
N GLY A 224 -9.26 16.21 -8.76
CA GLY A 224 -9.52 16.00 -7.33
C GLY A 224 -8.35 15.39 -6.56
N TYR A 225 -7.18 15.29 -7.18
CA TYR A 225 -5.93 14.84 -6.59
C TYR A 225 -4.88 15.96 -6.60
N ASP A 226 -3.84 15.81 -5.80
CA ASP A 226 -2.69 16.73 -5.75
C ASP A 226 -1.53 16.21 -6.58
N ILE A 227 -1.28 14.90 -6.49
CA ILE A 227 -0.15 14.24 -7.13
C ILE A 227 -0.57 12.90 -7.75
N PHE A 228 0.09 12.57 -8.84
CA PHE A 228 0.07 11.23 -9.43
C PHE A 228 1.44 10.58 -9.27
N SER A 229 1.45 9.25 -9.12
CA SER A 229 2.68 8.46 -9.04
C SER A 229 2.50 7.06 -9.61
N ARG A 230 3.62 6.42 -9.99
CA ARG A 230 3.75 4.99 -10.27
C ARG A 230 5.05 4.49 -9.67
N PHE A 231 5.10 3.24 -9.25
CA PHE A 231 6.29 2.63 -8.67
C PHE A 231 6.63 1.33 -9.38
N PHE A 232 7.79 1.30 -10.02
CA PHE A 232 8.31 0.15 -10.75
C PHE A 232 9.43 -0.48 -9.94
N CYS A 233 9.29 -1.77 -9.59
CA CYS A 233 10.23 -2.48 -8.72
C CYS A 233 10.53 -3.92 -9.18
N PRO A 234 10.93 -4.13 -10.45
CA PRO A 234 11.13 -5.46 -11.01
C PRO A 234 12.22 -6.27 -10.30
N LYS A 235 13.13 -5.63 -9.58
CA LYS A 235 14.14 -6.30 -8.74
C LYS A 235 13.55 -6.99 -7.50
N LEU A 236 12.34 -6.58 -7.08
CA LEU A 236 11.61 -7.19 -5.97
C LEU A 236 10.66 -8.31 -6.41
N GLY A 237 10.70 -8.70 -7.69
CA GLY A 237 9.82 -9.73 -8.25
C GLY A 237 8.42 -9.22 -8.62
N VAL A 238 8.18 -7.92 -8.55
CA VAL A 238 6.93 -7.26 -8.95
C VAL A 238 7.27 -6.14 -9.91
N ASP A 239 6.87 -6.26 -11.17
CA ASP A 239 7.22 -5.28 -12.20
C ASP A 239 6.71 -3.87 -11.86
N GLU A 240 5.47 -3.75 -11.42
CA GLU A 240 4.87 -2.51 -10.95
C GLU A 240 4.06 -2.77 -9.67
N ASP A 241 4.36 -2.02 -8.60
CA ASP A 241 3.54 -2.02 -7.37
C ASP A 241 2.24 -1.23 -7.62
N PRO A 242 1.07 -1.88 -7.59
CA PRO A 242 -0.18 -1.21 -7.91
C PRO A 242 -0.50 0.01 -7.06
N VAL A 243 -0.26 -0.05 -5.74
CA VAL A 243 -0.40 1.09 -4.82
C VAL A 243 0.56 0.93 -3.64
N CYS A 244 1.60 1.73 -3.62
CA CYS A 244 2.68 1.66 -2.64
C CYS A 244 2.53 2.70 -1.52
N GLY A 245 2.05 2.27 -0.35
CA GLY A 245 1.98 3.14 0.83
C GLY A 245 3.36 3.63 1.28
N SER A 246 4.38 2.75 1.29
CA SER A 246 5.73 3.11 1.74
C SER A 246 6.43 4.13 0.83
N ALA A 247 6.13 4.17 -0.47
CA ALA A 247 6.63 5.20 -1.37
C ALA A 247 6.12 6.58 -0.94
N HIS A 248 4.89 6.65 -0.45
CA HIS A 248 4.26 7.90 -0.02
C HIS A 248 4.83 8.42 1.31
N CYS A 249 5.56 7.60 2.09
CA CYS A 249 6.35 8.10 3.20
C CYS A 249 7.47 9.07 2.76
N ALA A 250 7.92 9.00 1.50
CA ALA A 250 8.86 9.94 0.91
C ALA A 250 8.15 11.01 0.04
N LEU A 251 7.11 10.63 -0.68
CA LEU A 251 6.38 11.58 -1.54
C LEU A 251 5.61 12.64 -0.74
N ALA A 252 5.08 12.30 0.44
CA ALA A 252 4.37 13.25 1.27
C ALA A 252 5.24 14.46 1.67
N PRO A 253 6.41 14.30 2.32
CA PRO A 253 7.24 15.46 2.65
C PRO A 253 7.80 16.16 1.41
N TYR A 254 8.09 15.41 0.33
CA TYR A 254 8.55 15.99 -0.93
C TYR A 254 7.53 16.97 -1.54
N TRP A 255 6.30 16.53 -1.67
CA TRP A 255 5.23 17.32 -2.27
C TRP A 255 4.61 18.34 -1.33
N SER A 256 4.56 18.05 -0.01
CA SER A 256 4.12 19.04 0.98
C SER A 256 4.96 20.32 0.91
N LYS A 257 6.28 20.16 0.82
CA LYS A 257 7.19 21.30 0.65
C LYS A 257 6.95 22.07 -0.65
N LYS A 258 6.65 21.38 -1.75
CA LYS A 258 6.42 22.02 -3.06
C LYS A 258 5.07 22.71 -3.14
N LEU A 259 4.03 22.11 -2.56
CA LEU A 259 2.66 22.60 -2.63
C LEU A 259 2.28 23.49 -1.47
N GLY A 260 3.14 23.63 -0.44
CA GLY A 260 2.91 24.46 0.73
C GLY A 260 1.74 23.98 1.61
N LYS A 261 1.47 22.67 1.64
CA LYS A 261 0.40 22.08 2.46
C LYS A 261 0.73 20.67 2.92
N ASN A 262 0.28 20.28 4.12
CA ASN A 262 0.58 18.99 4.73
C ASN A 262 -0.49 17.92 4.49
N ASN A 263 -1.64 18.30 3.94
CA ASN A 263 -2.70 17.36 3.56
C ASN A 263 -2.71 17.22 2.04
N LEU A 264 -2.45 16.00 1.55
CA LEU A 264 -2.36 15.69 0.12
C LEU A 264 -3.30 14.55 -0.23
N ILE A 265 -3.86 14.60 -1.42
CA ILE A 265 -4.59 13.49 -2.02
C ILE A 265 -3.75 12.95 -3.18
N ALA A 266 -3.23 11.74 -3.01
CA ALA A 266 -2.40 11.08 -3.99
C ALA A 266 -3.19 10.01 -4.76
N TYR A 267 -2.86 9.85 -6.03
CA TYR A 267 -3.34 8.76 -6.87
C TYR A 267 -2.16 7.99 -7.48
N MET A 268 -2.13 6.68 -7.29
CA MET A 268 -1.23 5.83 -8.05
C MET A 268 -1.90 5.43 -9.35
N ALA A 269 -1.27 5.87 -10.47
CA ALA A 269 -1.81 5.72 -11.81
C ALA A 269 -1.39 4.38 -12.47
N SER A 270 -1.27 3.33 -11.68
CA SER A 270 -1.07 1.96 -12.17
C SER A 270 -2.33 1.46 -12.89
N PRO A 271 -2.27 0.34 -13.63
CA PRO A 271 -3.46 -0.26 -14.27
C PRO A 271 -4.60 -0.58 -13.29
N ARG A 272 -4.29 -0.86 -12.02
CA ARG A 272 -5.32 -1.06 -10.99
C ARG A 272 -5.79 0.25 -10.37
N GLY A 273 -4.90 1.21 -10.25
CA GLY A 273 -5.16 2.51 -9.63
C GLY A 273 -5.40 2.43 -8.13
N GLY A 274 -5.25 3.54 -7.42
CA GLY A 274 -5.61 3.62 -6.02
C GLY A 274 -5.39 5.01 -5.42
N ARG A 275 -6.16 5.32 -4.39
CA ARG A 275 -6.19 6.60 -3.69
C ARG A 275 -5.58 6.49 -2.31
N LEU A 276 -4.73 7.46 -1.98
CA LEU A 276 -4.16 7.63 -0.64
C LEU A 276 -4.42 9.07 -0.20
N ASP A 277 -5.04 9.22 0.97
CA ASP A 277 -5.13 10.53 1.63
C ASP A 277 -3.96 10.60 2.62
N LEU A 278 -3.12 11.62 2.47
CA LEU A 278 -1.87 11.77 3.20
C LEU A 278 -1.94 12.98 4.12
N THR A 279 -1.46 12.84 5.35
CA THR A 279 -1.24 13.96 6.27
C THR A 279 0.19 13.88 6.81
N LEU A 280 0.99 14.91 6.56
CA LEU A 280 2.35 15.02 7.08
C LEU A 280 2.31 15.70 8.46
N ASP A 281 2.79 15.00 9.48
CA ASP A 281 3.15 15.58 10.77
C ASP A 281 4.66 15.83 10.80
N GLU A 282 5.05 17.07 10.51
CA GLU A 282 6.45 17.46 10.45
C GLU A 282 7.12 17.39 11.82
N ASN A 283 6.38 17.71 12.91
CA ASN A 283 6.91 17.75 14.27
C ASN A 283 7.22 16.34 14.78
N ALA A 284 6.36 15.38 14.48
CA ALA A 284 6.53 14.00 14.88
C ALA A 284 7.37 13.18 13.85
N GLU A 285 7.75 13.77 12.72
CA GLU A 285 8.36 13.09 11.56
C GLU A 285 7.53 11.84 11.12
N ARG A 286 6.18 12.01 11.03
CA ARG A 286 5.24 10.94 10.67
C ARG A 286 4.42 11.30 9.45
N VAL A 287 4.06 10.26 8.70
CA VAL A 287 3.07 10.36 7.61
C VAL A 287 1.88 9.49 7.98
N HIS A 288 0.72 10.12 8.10
CA HIS A 288 -0.54 9.41 8.23
C HIS A 288 -1.08 9.12 6.83
N ILE A 289 -1.24 7.83 6.52
CA ILE A 289 -1.70 7.36 5.22
C ILE A 289 -3.06 6.72 5.41
N ARG A 290 -4.09 7.35 4.85
CA ARG A 290 -5.47 6.86 4.95
C ARG A 290 -5.92 6.26 3.63
N GLY A 291 -6.59 5.10 3.72
CA GLY A 291 -7.18 4.42 2.58
C GLY A 291 -8.38 3.57 2.97
N LYS A 292 -9.15 3.19 1.97
CA LYS A 292 -10.21 2.18 2.09
C LYS A 292 -9.67 0.82 1.66
N ALA A 293 -10.44 -0.24 1.96
CA ALA A 293 -10.14 -1.57 1.45
C ALA A 293 -11.42 -2.37 1.24
N VAL A 294 -11.34 -3.38 0.38
CA VAL A 294 -12.48 -4.25 0.06
C VAL A 294 -12.03 -5.72 0.00
N VAL A 295 -12.78 -6.60 0.67
CA VAL A 295 -12.54 -8.05 0.60
C VAL A 295 -13.03 -8.57 -0.74
N VAL A 296 -12.17 -9.30 -1.47
CA VAL A 296 -12.48 -9.85 -2.80
C VAL A 296 -12.49 -11.38 -2.85
N MET A 297 -11.76 -12.04 -1.95
CA MET A 297 -11.78 -13.51 -1.82
C MET A 297 -11.62 -13.90 -0.35
N GLU A 298 -12.18 -15.03 0.03
CA GLU A 298 -11.93 -15.65 1.33
C GLU A 298 -11.90 -17.18 1.21
N GLY A 299 -11.19 -17.83 2.13
CA GLY A 299 -11.07 -19.27 2.12
C GLY A 299 -10.23 -19.83 3.25
N SER A 300 -9.82 -21.08 3.07
CA SER A 300 -8.94 -21.79 4.00
C SER A 300 -7.78 -22.46 3.27
N LEU A 301 -6.56 -22.25 3.79
CA LEU A 301 -5.39 -23.01 3.39
C LEU A 301 -5.41 -24.35 4.11
N LEU A 302 -5.11 -25.41 3.38
CA LEU A 302 -5.11 -26.80 3.88
C LEU A 302 -3.69 -27.38 4.01
N ALA A 303 -2.67 -26.52 3.89
CA ALA A 303 -1.25 -26.91 3.89
C ALA A 303 -0.61 -26.82 5.27
#